data_3a3bc5fb6f798b75ebef6d7f220da6a1
#
_entry.id   3a3bc5fb6f798b75ebef6d7f220da6a1
#
_cell.length_a   1.000
_cell.length_b   1.000
_cell.length_c   1.000
_cell.angle_alpha   90.00
_cell.angle_beta   90.00
_cell.angle_gamma   90.00
#
_symmetry.space_group_name_H-M   'P 1'
#
loop_
_entity.id
_entity.type
_entity.pdbx_description
1 polymer ?
#
loop_
_entity_poly.entity_id
_entity_poly.type
_entity_poly.pdbx_seq_one_letter_code
_entity_poly.pdbx_strand_id
1 'polypeptide(L)'
;MSLLEGFPREETPPPPEAPPPAARPAPGSFGVKVALKGADATSLTAGTTQDFDVTVTNVGRDDDTIRLRVDLLYGTQESELPEWTVKVHGIEDKPWDVTFTKIFEKEFRLIGGGSREITLVVTCPRGARYGDKVNVVVTATSTGDPGAADKASITAGARPAVMAVKTSIGHERTVADSLAARAKERDIGVFSVLAPATIRGYVFVESMNPDRLDEVVRGIRRARGIAKGETSLAEIEHFLTPKPIVSGMMEGDIVELVAGPFKGEKARVQKIDEAKEEITVELFEAMVPIPITVRGDHVRVIEKEKEGK
;
A
#
# COMPACT_ATOMS: atom_id res chain seq x y z
N MET A 1 -52.86 -77.17 -34.23
CA MET A 1 -53.40 -76.75 -32.92
C MET A 1 -52.28 -76.11 -32.14
N SER A 2 -52.27 -74.83 -32.09
CA SER A 2 -51.32 -74.08 -31.18
C SER A 2 -52.04 -72.83 -30.75
N LEU A 3 -52.47 -72.82 -29.51
CA LEU A 3 -53.05 -71.72 -28.76
C LEU A 3 -51.90 -70.91 -28.19
N LEU A 4 -51.75 -69.70 -28.64
CA LEU A 4 -51.02 -68.66 -27.91
C LEU A 4 -51.96 -67.48 -27.73
N GLU A 5 -52.65 -67.49 -26.61
CA GLU A 5 -53.46 -66.37 -26.14
C GLU A 5 -52.57 -65.18 -25.77
N GLY A 6 -52.94 -64.02 -26.29
CA GLY A 6 -52.24 -62.74 -26.04
C GLY A 6 -52.49 -62.23 -24.63
N PHE A 7 -51.43 -61.90 -23.94
CA PHE A 7 -51.47 -61.08 -22.72
C PHE A 7 -51.82 -59.63 -23.09
N PRO A 8 -52.72 -58.96 -22.37
CA PRO A 8 -52.98 -57.57 -22.55
C PRO A 8 -51.70 -56.76 -22.14
N ARG A 9 -51.27 -55.86 -23.01
CA ARG A 9 -50.19 -54.92 -22.67
C ARG A 9 -50.76 -53.94 -21.66
N GLU A 10 -50.21 -53.90 -20.45
CA GLU A 10 -50.38 -52.83 -19.47
C GLU A 10 -49.84 -51.51 -20.07
N GLU A 11 -50.72 -50.57 -20.39
CA GLU A 11 -50.33 -49.21 -20.75
C GLU A 11 -49.76 -48.50 -19.50
N THR A 12 -48.48 -48.28 -19.50
CA THR A 12 -47.84 -47.42 -18.47
C THR A 12 -48.47 -46.03 -18.58
N PRO A 13 -48.93 -45.45 -17.43
CA PRO A 13 -49.48 -44.10 -17.43
C PRO A 13 -48.40 -43.11 -17.90
N PRO A 14 -48.78 -42.04 -18.63
CA PRO A 14 -47.84 -41.02 -19.07
C PRO A 14 -47.13 -40.38 -17.84
N PRO A 15 -45.84 -40.04 -17.97
CA PRO A 15 -45.13 -39.37 -16.89
C PRO A 15 -45.83 -38.07 -16.49
N PRO A 16 -45.83 -37.71 -15.18
CA PRO A 16 -46.50 -36.49 -14.71
C PRO A 16 -45.95 -35.30 -15.47
N GLU A 17 -46.87 -34.48 -15.96
CA GLU A 17 -46.55 -33.23 -16.67
C GLU A 17 -45.60 -32.35 -15.78
N ALA A 18 -44.48 -31.93 -16.32
CA ALA A 18 -43.55 -31.07 -15.61
C ALA A 18 -44.29 -29.77 -15.17
N PRO A 19 -44.07 -29.29 -13.94
CA PRO A 19 -44.72 -28.08 -13.48
C PRO A 19 -44.40 -26.92 -14.46
N PRO A 20 -45.36 -26.05 -14.74
CA PRO A 20 -45.15 -24.93 -15.65
C PRO A 20 -43.94 -24.07 -15.16
N PRO A 21 -43.11 -23.58 -16.07
CA PRO A 21 -41.99 -22.74 -15.70
C PRO A 21 -42.51 -21.54 -14.89
N ALA A 22 -41.87 -21.25 -13.76
CA ALA A 22 -42.25 -20.15 -12.90
C ALA A 22 -42.36 -18.87 -13.73
N ALA A 23 -43.48 -18.15 -13.59
CA ALA A 23 -43.72 -16.90 -14.30
C ALA A 23 -42.54 -15.93 -14.01
N ARG A 24 -41.98 -15.29 -15.05
CA ARG A 24 -40.96 -14.26 -14.88
C ARG A 24 -41.53 -13.15 -14.01
N PRO A 25 -40.76 -12.69 -12.96
CA PRO A 25 -41.22 -11.64 -12.09
C PRO A 25 -41.51 -10.35 -12.87
N ALA A 26 -42.47 -9.58 -12.40
CA ALA A 26 -42.84 -8.30 -13.01
C ALA A 26 -41.62 -7.36 -13.04
N PRO A 27 -41.44 -6.55 -14.09
CA PRO A 27 -40.31 -5.61 -14.17
C PRO A 27 -40.27 -4.69 -12.95
N GLY A 28 -39.13 -4.68 -12.21
CA GLY A 28 -38.92 -3.85 -11.02
C GLY A 28 -39.38 -4.47 -9.69
N SER A 29 -39.85 -5.74 -9.68
CA SER A 29 -40.14 -6.47 -8.44
C SER A 29 -38.87 -6.78 -7.66
N PHE A 30 -37.82 -7.22 -8.34
CA PHE A 30 -36.54 -7.55 -7.77
C PHE A 30 -35.42 -6.68 -8.33
N GLY A 31 -34.45 -6.36 -7.52
CA GLY A 31 -33.28 -5.59 -7.92
C GLY A 31 -32.30 -5.50 -6.79
N VAL A 32 -31.01 -5.50 -7.09
CA VAL A 32 -29.96 -5.38 -6.10
C VAL A 32 -28.91 -4.37 -6.53
N LYS A 33 -28.36 -3.63 -5.58
CA LYS A 33 -27.26 -2.69 -5.78
C LYS A 33 -26.17 -2.91 -4.73
N VAL A 34 -24.92 -2.88 -5.18
CA VAL A 34 -23.73 -2.95 -4.32
C VAL A 34 -22.98 -1.63 -4.40
N ALA A 35 -22.77 -0.97 -3.28
CA ALA A 35 -22.05 0.29 -3.21
C ALA A 35 -20.88 0.16 -2.22
N LEU A 36 -19.67 0.48 -2.67
CA LEU A 36 -18.49 0.59 -1.82
C LEU A 36 -18.46 2.00 -1.21
N LYS A 37 -18.19 2.10 0.10
CA LYS A 37 -17.95 3.38 0.78
C LYS A 37 -16.46 3.67 0.80
N GLY A 38 -16.04 4.75 0.18
CA GLY A 38 -14.65 5.21 0.17
C GLY A 38 -13.85 4.72 -1.04
N ALA A 39 -12.55 4.52 -0.85
CA ALA A 39 -11.63 4.14 -1.93
C ALA A 39 -11.79 2.65 -2.31
N ASP A 40 -11.68 2.38 -3.58
CA ASP A 40 -11.73 1.03 -4.18
C ASP A 40 -10.34 0.39 -4.34
N ALA A 41 -9.28 1.10 -3.92
CA ALA A 41 -7.91 0.62 -3.97
C ALA A 41 -7.14 1.00 -2.71
N THR A 42 -6.23 0.12 -2.28
CA THR A 42 -5.34 0.36 -1.15
C THR A 42 -3.99 -0.32 -1.35
N SER A 43 -3.02 0.11 -0.55
CA SER A 43 -1.71 -0.53 -0.45
C SER A 43 -1.40 -0.84 1.01
N LEU A 44 -1.13 -2.11 1.31
CA LEU A 44 -0.94 -2.63 2.66
C LEU A 44 0.48 -3.16 2.84
N THR A 45 1.02 -2.97 4.03
CA THR A 45 2.27 -3.65 4.43
C THR A 45 1.97 -5.07 4.90
N ALA A 46 2.95 -5.95 4.80
CA ALA A 46 2.79 -7.35 5.18
C ALA A 46 2.28 -7.49 6.63
N GLY A 47 1.24 -8.29 6.81
CA GLY A 47 0.62 -8.53 8.12
C GLY A 47 -0.37 -7.46 8.58
N THR A 48 -0.63 -6.39 7.81
CA THR A 48 -1.61 -5.36 8.16
C THR A 48 -2.97 -5.59 7.51
N THR A 49 -3.99 -4.95 8.05
CA THR A 49 -5.38 -5.06 7.63
C THR A 49 -5.95 -3.70 7.22
N GLN A 50 -6.96 -3.74 6.33
CA GLN A 50 -7.75 -2.58 5.97
C GLN A 50 -9.22 -2.98 5.89
N ASP A 51 -10.08 -2.16 6.47
CA ASP A 51 -11.52 -2.34 6.45
C ASP A 51 -12.14 -1.61 5.26
N PHE A 52 -13.10 -2.27 4.62
CA PHE A 52 -13.90 -1.72 3.52
C PHE A 52 -15.37 -1.95 3.79
N ASP A 53 -16.13 -0.87 3.82
CA ASP A 53 -17.56 -0.94 4.02
C ASP A 53 -18.30 -1.01 2.69
N VAL A 54 -19.13 -2.02 2.56
CA VAL A 54 -19.96 -2.30 1.39
C VAL A 54 -21.41 -2.26 1.81
N THR A 55 -22.23 -1.52 1.09
CA THR A 55 -23.69 -1.48 1.30
C THR A 55 -24.35 -2.29 0.20
N VAL A 56 -25.13 -3.30 0.59
CA VAL A 56 -25.97 -4.09 -0.31
C VAL A 56 -27.41 -3.61 -0.11
N THR A 57 -28.06 -3.17 -1.18
CA THR A 57 -29.43 -2.62 -1.16
C THR A 57 -30.33 -3.43 -2.07
N ASN A 58 -31.48 -3.85 -1.55
CA ASN A 58 -32.59 -4.34 -2.39
C ASN A 58 -33.29 -3.11 -2.98
N VAL A 59 -33.07 -2.83 -4.25
CA VAL A 59 -33.72 -1.72 -4.97
C VAL A 59 -35.04 -2.14 -5.61
N GLY A 60 -35.44 -3.41 -5.45
CA GLY A 60 -36.75 -3.91 -5.82
C GLY A 60 -37.84 -3.49 -4.84
N ARG A 61 -39.10 -3.72 -5.23
CA ARG A 61 -40.26 -3.43 -4.39
C ARG A 61 -40.60 -4.53 -3.40
N ASP A 62 -40.27 -5.77 -3.78
CA ASP A 62 -40.62 -6.97 -3.03
C ASP A 62 -39.45 -7.37 -2.09
N ASP A 63 -39.81 -8.03 -1.01
CA ASP A 63 -38.81 -8.68 -0.15
C ASP A 63 -38.07 -9.74 -0.94
N ASP A 64 -36.76 -9.79 -0.76
CA ASP A 64 -35.91 -10.72 -1.51
C ASP A 64 -34.85 -11.36 -0.62
N THR A 65 -34.39 -12.52 -1.04
CA THR A 65 -33.19 -13.14 -0.50
C THR A 65 -32.02 -12.83 -1.42
N ILE A 66 -31.02 -12.14 -0.88
CA ILE A 66 -29.84 -11.76 -1.64
C ILE A 66 -28.73 -12.78 -1.39
N ARG A 67 -28.19 -13.33 -2.46
CA ARG A 67 -26.96 -14.15 -2.43
C ARG A 67 -25.77 -13.23 -2.59
N LEU A 68 -24.99 -13.09 -1.51
CA LEU A 68 -23.72 -12.40 -1.49
C LEU A 68 -22.61 -13.40 -1.76
N ARG A 69 -21.77 -13.10 -2.74
CA ARG A 69 -20.56 -13.84 -3.06
C ARG A 69 -19.37 -12.87 -3.05
N VAL A 70 -18.31 -13.29 -2.39
CA VAL A 70 -17.04 -12.54 -2.36
C VAL A 70 -15.94 -13.44 -2.89
N ASP A 71 -15.34 -13.04 -4.00
CA ASP A 71 -14.25 -13.76 -4.67
C ASP A 71 -12.93 -13.02 -4.47
N LEU A 72 -11.87 -13.74 -4.14
CA LEU A 72 -10.50 -13.24 -4.15
C LEU A 72 -9.81 -13.69 -5.44
N LEU A 73 -9.52 -12.73 -6.31
CA LEU A 73 -8.90 -12.98 -7.60
C LEU A 73 -7.44 -12.51 -7.55
N TYR A 74 -6.53 -13.42 -7.81
CA TYR A 74 -5.08 -13.18 -7.85
C TYR A 74 -4.61 -12.97 -9.29
N GLY A 75 -3.72 -12.00 -9.51
CA GLY A 75 -3.25 -11.65 -10.85
C GLY A 75 -2.32 -12.68 -11.50
N THR A 76 -1.73 -13.57 -10.71
CA THR A 76 -0.83 -14.63 -11.17
C THR A 76 -1.21 -15.97 -10.54
N GLN A 77 -1.24 -17.04 -11.35
CA GLN A 77 -1.53 -18.42 -10.90
C GLN A 77 -0.29 -19.11 -10.32
N GLU A 78 0.49 -18.46 -9.51
CA GLU A 78 1.57 -19.16 -8.82
C GLU A 78 1.05 -19.74 -7.50
N SER A 79 0.99 -21.05 -7.42
CA SER A 79 0.50 -21.83 -6.29
C SER A 79 1.32 -21.71 -4.99
N GLU A 80 2.35 -20.90 -4.98
CA GLU A 80 3.27 -20.69 -3.85
C GLU A 80 3.21 -19.28 -3.25
N LEU A 81 2.30 -18.41 -3.72
CA LEU A 81 2.17 -17.07 -3.15
C LEU A 81 1.42 -17.13 -1.81
N PRO A 82 1.85 -16.34 -0.82
CA PRO A 82 1.13 -16.23 0.43
C PRO A 82 -0.28 -15.69 0.18
N GLU A 83 -1.28 -16.36 0.74
CA GLU A 83 -2.67 -16.07 0.47
C GLU A 83 -3.17 -14.85 1.26
N TRP A 84 -3.73 -13.89 0.57
CA TRP A 84 -4.52 -12.83 1.18
C TRP A 84 -5.74 -13.42 1.87
N THR A 85 -6.15 -12.82 2.96
CA THR A 85 -7.34 -13.24 3.70
C THR A 85 -8.35 -12.12 3.79
N VAL A 86 -9.63 -12.47 3.74
CA VAL A 86 -10.73 -11.55 3.97
C VAL A 86 -11.61 -12.09 5.09
N LYS A 87 -11.98 -11.21 6.03
CA LYS A 87 -13.03 -11.46 7.01
C LYS A 87 -14.26 -10.65 6.63
N VAL A 88 -15.44 -11.23 6.83
CA VAL A 88 -16.72 -10.58 6.55
C VAL A 88 -17.48 -10.39 7.85
N HIS A 89 -17.92 -9.15 8.09
CA HIS A 89 -18.76 -8.77 9.22
C HIS A 89 -20.09 -8.18 8.73
N GLY A 90 -21.13 -8.22 9.55
CA GLY A 90 -22.41 -7.55 9.29
C GLY A 90 -23.44 -8.38 8.53
N ILE A 91 -23.17 -9.65 8.21
CA ILE A 91 -24.16 -10.50 7.52
C ILE A 91 -25.19 -11.09 8.49
N GLU A 92 -24.78 -11.44 9.70
CA GLU A 92 -25.66 -11.97 10.76
C GLU A 92 -25.56 -11.10 12.02
N ASP A 93 -26.60 -11.13 12.86
CA ASP A 93 -26.66 -10.38 14.13
C ASP A 93 -25.69 -10.90 15.21
N LYS A 94 -24.96 -11.98 14.89
CA LYS A 94 -23.89 -12.53 15.72
C LYS A 94 -22.54 -12.28 15.09
N PRO A 95 -21.48 -12.04 15.89
CA PRO A 95 -20.13 -11.85 15.36
C PRO A 95 -19.63 -13.16 14.71
N TRP A 96 -19.84 -13.29 13.43
CA TRP A 96 -19.27 -14.37 12.63
C TRP A 96 -17.96 -13.86 12.01
N ASP A 97 -16.85 -14.33 12.57
CA ASP A 97 -15.52 -14.14 12.02
C ASP A 97 -15.21 -15.27 11.02
N VAL A 98 -15.78 -15.21 9.82
CA VAL A 98 -15.38 -16.12 8.75
C VAL A 98 -14.20 -15.51 8.02
N THR A 99 -13.03 -16.13 8.16
CA THR A 99 -11.85 -15.80 7.37
C THR A 99 -11.76 -16.77 6.18
N PHE A 100 -11.56 -16.25 5.00
CA PHE A 100 -11.43 -17.06 3.78
C PHE A 100 -10.32 -16.49 2.87
N THR A 101 -9.85 -17.34 1.95
CA THR A 101 -8.72 -17.03 1.05
C THR A 101 -9.08 -17.09 -0.44
N LYS A 102 -10.25 -17.62 -0.77
CA LYS A 102 -10.68 -17.78 -2.18
C LYS A 102 -12.07 -17.27 -2.42
N ILE A 103 -13.07 -17.92 -1.81
CA ILE A 103 -14.49 -17.65 -2.06
C ILE A 103 -15.24 -17.70 -0.73
N PHE A 104 -16.14 -16.75 -0.56
CA PHE A 104 -17.16 -16.75 0.48
C PHE A 104 -18.53 -16.58 -0.18
N GLU A 105 -19.52 -17.31 0.28
CA GLU A 105 -20.91 -17.19 -0.20
C GLU A 105 -21.89 -17.32 0.95
N LYS A 106 -22.86 -16.40 1.02
CA LYS A 106 -23.92 -16.40 2.04
C LYS A 106 -25.18 -15.74 1.51
N GLU A 107 -26.33 -16.24 1.96
CA GLU A 107 -27.63 -15.66 1.65
C GLU A 107 -28.20 -14.92 2.88
N PHE A 108 -28.86 -13.81 2.64
CA PHE A 108 -29.61 -13.07 3.67
C PHE A 108 -30.82 -12.36 3.05
N ARG A 109 -31.85 -12.15 3.86
CA ARG A 109 -33.09 -11.50 3.43
C ARG A 109 -33.02 -9.98 3.59
N LEU A 110 -33.52 -9.26 2.59
CA LEU A 110 -33.75 -7.83 2.64
C LEU A 110 -35.19 -7.53 2.24
N ILE A 111 -35.85 -6.66 3.00
CA ILE A 111 -37.15 -6.11 2.61
C ILE A 111 -37.00 -5.22 1.38
N GLY A 112 -38.09 -4.98 0.64
CA GLY A 112 -38.08 -4.05 -0.49
C GLY A 112 -37.61 -2.66 -0.05
N GLY A 113 -36.62 -2.09 -0.76
CA GLY A 113 -35.94 -0.84 -0.40
C GLY A 113 -34.97 -0.92 0.78
N GLY A 114 -34.82 -2.10 1.42
CA GLY A 114 -33.92 -2.30 2.56
C GLY A 114 -32.45 -2.40 2.15
N SER A 115 -31.55 -2.08 3.07
CA SER A 115 -30.11 -2.19 2.87
C SER A 115 -29.42 -2.85 4.06
N ARG A 116 -28.26 -3.43 3.80
CA ARG A 116 -27.36 -4.02 4.81
C ARG A 116 -25.93 -3.53 4.59
N GLU A 117 -25.32 -3.10 5.66
CA GLU A 117 -23.88 -2.75 5.68
C GLU A 117 -23.05 -3.99 6.03
N ILE A 118 -22.01 -4.20 5.26
CA ILE A 118 -21.09 -5.33 5.37
C ILE A 118 -19.69 -4.77 5.39
N THR A 119 -18.88 -5.14 6.38
CA THR A 119 -17.48 -4.76 6.44
C THR A 119 -16.60 -5.92 6.03
N LEU A 120 -15.73 -5.68 5.05
CA LEU A 120 -14.71 -6.61 4.58
C LEU A 120 -13.35 -6.19 5.16
N VAL A 121 -12.77 -7.01 6.02
CA VAL A 121 -11.43 -6.79 6.57
C VAL A 121 -10.43 -7.54 5.72
N VAL A 122 -9.74 -6.83 4.85
CA VAL A 122 -8.73 -7.39 3.93
C VAL A 122 -7.38 -7.38 4.61
N THR A 123 -6.70 -8.53 4.66
CA THR A 123 -5.40 -8.71 5.32
C THR A 123 -4.32 -9.04 4.30
N CYS A 124 -3.25 -8.25 4.29
CA CYS A 124 -2.04 -8.54 3.52
C CYS A 124 -1.26 -9.69 4.19
N PRO A 125 -0.88 -10.75 3.47
CA PRO A 125 -0.15 -11.86 4.05
C PRO A 125 1.26 -11.46 4.51
N ARG A 126 1.75 -12.08 5.59
CA ARG A 126 3.10 -11.80 6.14
C ARG A 126 4.25 -12.17 5.21
N GLY A 127 4.03 -13.00 4.23
CA GLY A 127 5.03 -13.39 3.23
C GLY A 127 4.89 -12.66 1.90
N ALA A 128 4.06 -11.62 1.82
CA ALA A 128 3.81 -10.89 0.58
C ALA A 128 5.09 -10.37 -0.07
N ARG A 129 5.14 -10.44 -1.39
CA ARG A 129 6.23 -9.92 -2.21
C ARG A 129 5.84 -8.56 -2.80
N TYR A 130 6.83 -7.81 -3.23
CA TYR A 130 6.57 -6.55 -3.94
C TYR A 130 5.78 -6.80 -5.22
N GLY A 131 4.67 -6.08 -5.36
CA GLY A 131 3.79 -6.22 -6.52
C GLY A 131 2.66 -7.25 -6.36
N ASP A 132 2.64 -8.03 -5.26
CA ASP A 132 1.51 -8.92 -4.96
C ASP A 132 0.23 -8.11 -4.84
N LYS A 133 -0.81 -8.57 -5.51
CA LYS A 133 -2.12 -7.91 -5.54
C LYS A 133 -3.23 -8.92 -5.44
N VAL A 134 -4.32 -8.51 -4.81
CA VAL A 134 -5.59 -9.22 -4.81
C VAL A 134 -6.70 -8.29 -5.25
N ASN A 135 -7.61 -8.80 -6.07
CA ASN A 135 -8.86 -8.12 -6.39
C ASN A 135 -9.99 -8.84 -5.67
N VAL A 136 -10.61 -8.17 -4.71
CA VAL A 136 -11.75 -8.66 -3.94
C VAL A 136 -13.02 -8.21 -4.65
N VAL A 137 -13.74 -9.15 -5.26
CA VAL A 137 -14.97 -8.88 -6.00
C VAL A 137 -16.16 -9.29 -5.15
N VAL A 138 -17.00 -8.32 -4.83
CA VAL A 138 -18.26 -8.53 -4.11
C VAL A 138 -19.39 -8.54 -5.11
N THR A 139 -20.10 -9.65 -5.22
CA THR A 139 -21.26 -9.81 -6.10
C THR A 139 -22.49 -10.08 -5.25
N ALA A 140 -23.53 -9.30 -5.44
CA ALA A 140 -24.84 -9.56 -4.86
C ALA A 140 -25.83 -9.92 -5.97
N THR A 141 -26.56 -11.00 -5.79
CA THR A 141 -27.53 -11.51 -6.76
C THR A 141 -28.87 -11.74 -6.08
N SER A 142 -29.94 -11.29 -6.70
CA SER A 142 -31.31 -11.61 -6.28
C SER A 142 -31.60 -13.10 -6.48
N THR A 143 -32.21 -13.75 -5.50
CA THR A 143 -32.69 -15.13 -5.71
C THR A 143 -34.02 -15.18 -6.41
N GLY A 144 -34.85 -14.11 -6.30
CA GLY A 144 -36.13 -13.97 -6.99
C GLY A 144 -35.98 -13.68 -8.49
N ASP A 145 -34.91 -12.96 -8.88
CA ASP A 145 -34.54 -12.73 -10.27
C ASP A 145 -32.99 -12.83 -10.42
N PRO A 146 -32.47 -13.99 -10.84
CA PRO A 146 -31.03 -14.16 -11.04
C PRO A 146 -30.41 -13.20 -12.07
N GLY A 147 -31.23 -12.55 -12.92
CA GLY A 147 -30.77 -11.48 -13.82
C GLY A 147 -30.47 -10.18 -13.11
N ALA A 148 -31.03 -9.96 -11.91
CA ALA A 148 -30.77 -8.81 -11.07
C ALA A 148 -29.54 -9.08 -10.19
N ALA A 149 -28.38 -8.63 -10.66
CA ALA A 149 -27.11 -8.75 -9.97
C ALA A 149 -26.31 -7.45 -10.12
N ASP A 150 -25.54 -7.13 -9.09
CA ASP A 150 -24.61 -5.98 -9.09
C ASP A 150 -23.30 -6.37 -8.39
N LYS A 151 -22.22 -5.67 -8.70
CA LYS A 151 -20.89 -5.98 -8.16
C LYS A 151 -20.07 -4.74 -7.86
N ALA A 152 -19.25 -4.84 -6.84
CA ALA A 152 -18.18 -3.89 -6.55
C ALA A 152 -16.85 -4.64 -6.48
N SER A 153 -15.73 -3.95 -6.73
CA SER A 153 -14.41 -4.53 -6.63
C SER A 153 -13.47 -3.64 -5.81
N ILE A 154 -12.59 -4.28 -5.06
CA ILE A 154 -11.57 -3.64 -4.23
C ILE A 154 -10.24 -4.23 -4.65
N THR A 155 -9.28 -3.36 -4.98
CA THR A 155 -7.91 -3.80 -5.30
C THR A 155 -7.00 -3.50 -4.12
N ALA A 156 -6.38 -4.54 -3.54
CA ALA A 156 -5.37 -4.39 -2.51
C ALA A 156 -4.01 -4.85 -3.03
N GLY A 157 -2.98 -4.03 -2.84
CA GLY A 157 -1.61 -4.32 -3.23
C GLY A 157 -0.67 -4.37 -2.02
N ALA A 158 0.34 -5.24 -2.08
CA ALA A 158 1.38 -5.29 -1.08
C ALA A 158 2.44 -4.21 -1.35
N ARG A 159 2.81 -3.47 -0.31
CA ARG A 159 3.86 -2.45 -0.36
C ARG A 159 4.92 -2.66 0.72
N PRO A 160 6.15 -2.19 0.51
CA PRO A 160 7.15 -2.17 1.58
C PRO A 160 6.76 -1.18 2.69
N ALA A 161 7.36 -1.40 3.86
CA ALA A 161 7.30 -0.51 5.00
C ALA A 161 8.69 0.06 5.29
N VAL A 162 8.76 1.30 5.74
CA VAL A 162 9.98 1.89 6.27
C VAL A 162 9.98 1.76 7.79
N MET A 163 11.00 1.10 8.32
CA MET A 163 11.17 0.84 9.74
C MET A 163 12.42 1.54 10.28
N ALA A 164 12.31 2.14 11.46
CA ALA A 164 13.46 2.73 12.13
C ALA A 164 14.17 1.69 13.01
N VAL A 165 15.43 1.41 12.72
CA VAL A 165 16.31 0.56 13.53
C VAL A 165 17.11 1.42 14.50
N LYS A 166 16.99 1.15 15.80
CA LYS A 166 17.74 1.83 16.85
C LYS A 166 19.18 1.36 16.86
N THR A 167 20.12 2.30 16.97
CA THR A 167 21.57 2.02 17.03
C THR A 167 22.23 2.70 18.23
N SER A 168 23.49 2.36 18.49
CA SER A 168 24.32 3.18 19.36
C SER A 168 24.77 4.42 18.58
N ILE A 169 24.68 5.60 19.21
CA ILE A 169 25.08 6.88 18.62
C ILE A 169 26.52 6.81 18.10
N GLY A 170 26.74 7.32 16.88
CA GLY A 170 28.04 7.32 16.19
C GLY A 170 28.36 5.99 15.47
N HIS A 171 27.42 5.02 15.46
CA HIS A 171 27.57 3.75 14.78
C HIS A 171 26.54 3.53 13.67
N GLU A 172 25.78 4.55 13.29
CA GLU A 172 24.68 4.49 12.33
C GLU A 172 25.17 3.94 11.00
N ARG A 173 26.23 4.48 10.45
CA ARG A 173 26.84 4.02 9.19
C ARG A 173 27.28 2.56 9.25
N THR A 174 27.98 2.19 10.31
CA THR A 174 28.45 0.80 10.48
C THR A 174 27.30 -0.20 10.60
N VAL A 175 26.22 0.18 11.29
CA VAL A 175 25.02 -0.64 11.40
C VAL A 175 24.30 -0.72 10.05
N ALA A 176 24.20 0.39 9.31
CA ALA A 176 23.60 0.41 7.98
C ALA A 176 24.34 -0.50 6.99
N ASP A 177 25.68 -0.41 6.95
CA ASP A 177 26.51 -1.26 6.09
C ASP A 177 26.35 -2.76 6.46
N SER A 178 26.28 -3.07 7.77
CA SER A 178 26.06 -4.45 8.24
C SER A 178 24.66 -4.97 7.90
N LEU A 179 23.63 -4.12 7.98
CA LEU A 179 22.25 -4.42 7.58
C LEU A 179 22.18 -4.73 6.09
N ALA A 180 22.75 -3.85 5.26
CA ALA A 180 22.77 -4.00 3.81
C ALA A 180 23.47 -5.29 3.37
N ALA A 181 24.63 -5.61 3.97
CA ALA A 181 25.36 -6.83 3.69
C ALA A 181 24.54 -8.09 4.03
N ARG A 182 23.97 -8.16 5.22
CA ARG A 182 23.14 -9.31 5.65
C ARG A 182 21.85 -9.45 4.86
N ALA A 183 21.21 -8.34 4.51
CA ALA A 183 19.99 -8.33 3.72
C ALA A 183 20.24 -8.93 2.34
N LYS A 184 21.36 -8.58 1.73
CA LYS A 184 21.79 -9.12 0.42
C LYS A 184 22.08 -10.62 0.47
N GLU A 185 22.69 -11.12 1.56
CA GLU A 185 22.99 -12.55 1.73
C GLU A 185 21.73 -13.41 1.92
N ARG A 186 20.67 -12.88 2.52
CA ARG A 186 19.51 -13.65 2.95
C ARG A 186 18.26 -13.48 2.10
N ASP A 187 18.27 -12.56 1.14
CA ASP A 187 17.12 -12.22 0.28
C ASP A 187 15.79 -12.06 1.05
N ILE A 188 15.79 -11.19 2.04
CA ILE A 188 14.65 -10.99 2.94
C ILE A 188 13.72 -9.86 2.51
N GLY A 189 13.88 -9.34 1.29
CA GLY A 189 13.05 -8.25 0.75
C GLY A 189 13.34 -6.89 1.39
N VAL A 190 14.60 -6.60 1.74
CA VAL A 190 15.08 -5.25 2.07
C VAL A 190 15.43 -4.54 0.77
N PHE A 191 14.87 -3.37 0.54
CA PHE A 191 15.06 -2.57 -0.67
C PHE A 191 16.07 -1.46 -0.49
N SER A 192 16.01 -0.78 0.64
CA SER A 192 16.92 0.33 0.92
C SER A 192 17.29 0.42 2.41
N VAL A 193 18.45 1.02 2.67
CA VAL A 193 18.93 1.33 4.02
C VAL A 193 19.45 2.76 4.01
N LEU A 194 18.92 3.61 4.86
CA LEU A 194 19.24 5.02 4.96
C LEU A 194 19.77 5.37 6.36
N ALA A 195 21.00 5.89 6.41
CA ALA A 195 21.60 6.42 7.63
C ALA A 195 21.86 7.94 7.49
N PRO A 196 20.88 8.80 7.82
CA PRO A 196 21.02 10.25 7.67
C PRO A 196 22.11 10.78 8.60
N ALA A 197 22.97 11.66 8.11
CA ALA A 197 24.02 12.28 8.92
C ALA A 197 23.48 13.17 10.05
N THR A 198 22.27 13.67 9.90
CA THR A 198 21.60 14.61 10.82
C THR A 198 20.84 13.92 11.94
N ILE A 199 20.48 12.64 11.80
CA ILE A 199 19.80 11.86 12.86
C ILE A 199 20.80 10.88 13.48
N ARG A 200 20.91 10.95 14.81
CA ARG A 200 21.77 10.05 15.58
C ARG A 200 20.95 8.96 16.26
N GLY A 201 21.50 7.77 16.30
CA GLY A 201 20.91 6.62 16.99
C GLY A 201 19.84 5.87 16.18
N TYR A 202 19.64 6.20 14.90
CA TYR A 202 18.66 5.54 14.04
C TYR A 202 19.19 5.29 12.63
N VAL A 203 18.72 4.19 12.04
CA VAL A 203 18.90 3.84 10.64
C VAL A 203 17.51 3.45 10.12
N PHE A 204 17.12 3.95 8.96
CA PHE A 204 15.85 3.61 8.32
C PHE A 204 16.06 2.49 7.31
N VAL A 205 15.15 1.53 7.31
CA VAL A 205 15.21 0.35 6.45
C VAL A 205 13.87 0.15 5.79
N GLU A 206 13.86 0.16 4.47
CA GLU A 206 12.70 -0.19 3.67
C GLU A 206 12.68 -1.70 3.43
N SER A 207 11.61 -2.36 3.85
CA SER A 207 11.49 -3.81 3.75
C SER A 207 10.07 -4.25 3.45
N MET A 208 9.93 -5.31 2.67
CA MET A 208 8.64 -5.95 2.41
C MET A 208 8.03 -6.60 3.66
N ASN A 209 8.87 -7.21 4.49
CA ASN A 209 8.47 -7.98 5.65
C ASN A 209 9.13 -7.45 6.93
N PRO A 210 8.48 -6.54 7.66
CA PRO A 210 9.02 -6.00 8.91
C PRO A 210 9.37 -7.06 9.96
N ASP A 211 8.59 -8.15 10.03
CA ASP A 211 8.86 -9.26 10.97
C ASP A 211 10.19 -9.96 10.67
N ARG A 212 10.52 -10.15 9.39
CA ARG A 212 11.80 -10.75 8.96
C ARG A 212 12.99 -9.81 9.14
N LEU A 213 12.74 -8.51 9.12
CA LEU A 213 13.78 -7.51 9.39
C LEU A 213 14.36 -7.67 10.79
N ASP A 214 13.55 -8.04 11.80
CA ASP A 214 14.04 -8.29 13.15
C ASP A 214 15.08 -9.42 13.20
N GLU A 215 14.95 -10.45 12.36
CA GLU A 215 15.92 -11.54 12.23
C GLU A 215 17.28 -11.06 11.70
N VAL A 216 17.27 -10.05 10.84
CA VAL A 216 18.50 -9.46 10.28
C VAL A 216 19.17 -8.52 11.28
N VAL A 217 18.37 -7.74 12.00
CA VAL A 217 18.85 -6.79 13.01
C VAL A 217 19.49 -7.53 14.19
N ARG A 218 18.92 -8.69 14.58
CA ARG A 218 19.47 -9.53 15.66
C ARG A 218 20.90 -9.95 15.36
N GLY A 219 21.78 -9.72 16.32
CA GLY A 219 23.21 -10.07 16.22
C GLY A 219 24.06 -9.09 15.39
N ILE A 220 23.51 -7.96 14.93
CA ILE A 220 24.33 -6.84 14.45
C ILE A 220 24.85 -6.09 15.67
N ARG A 221 26.18 -6.01 15.77
CA ARG A 221 26.84 -5.27 16.85
C ARG A 221 26.41 -3.81 16.79
N ARG A 222 25.99 -3.25 17.91
CA ARG A 222 25.51 -1.86 18.06
C ARG A 222 24.08 -1.58 17.56
N ALA A 223 23.40 -2.50 16.87
CA ALA A 223 21.95 -2.42 16.68
C ALA A 223 21.24 -2.77 18.00
N ARG A 224 20.19 -2.02 18.32
CA ARG A 224 19.43 -2.17 19.58
C ARG A 224 18.00 -2.68 19.36
N GLY A 225 17.62 -2.96 18.11
CA GLY A 225 16.29 -3.44 17.72
C GLY A 225 15.53 -2.43 16.87
N ILE A 226 14.31 -2.79 16.52
CA ILE A 226 13.43 -2.00 15.66
C ILE A 226 12.53 -1.12 16.54
N ALA A 227 12.30 0.11 16.13
CA ALA A 227 11.29 0.97 16.74
C ALA A 227 9.88 0.44 16.43
N LYS A 228 8.93 0.66 17.34
CA LYS A 228 7.54 0.28 17.10
C LYS A 228 6.90 1.22 16.09
N GLY A 229 6.13 0.65 15.17
CA GLY A 229 5.42 1.39 14.12
C GLY A 229 6.24 1.57 12.85
N GLU A 230 5.52 1.90 11.78
CA GLU A 230 6.09 2.23 10.48
C GLU A 230 6.42 3.74 10.46
N THR A 231 7.52 4.09 9.82
CA THR A 231 7.90 5.49 9.54
C THR A 231 7.30 5.87 8.19
N SER A 232 6.56 6.97 8.14
CA SER A 232 6.01 7.45 6.88
C SER A 232 7.09 8.04 5.97
N LEU A 233 6.88 8.02 4.64
CA LEU A 233 7.79 8.67 3.71
C LEU A 233 7.91 10.17 3.97
N ALA A 234 6.82 10.83 4.37
CA ALA A 234 6.83 12.26 4.70
C ALA A 234 7.78 12.60 5.86
N GLU A 235 7.95 11.69 6.84
CA GLU A 235 8.87 11.87 7.96
C GLU A 235 10.34 11.79 7.53
N ILE A 236 10.66 11.08 6.45
CA ILE A 236 12.04 10.89 5.98
C ILE A 236 12.36 11.63 4.67
N GLU A 237 11.37 12.22 4.01
CA GLU A 237 11.52 12.89 2.72
C GLU A 237 12.63 13.95 2.73
N HIS A 238 12.70 14.74 3.81
CA HIS A 238 13.72 15.75 3.97
C HIS A 238 15.16 15.22 4.09
N PHE A 239 15.34 13.90 4.33
CA PHE A 239 16.65 13.24 4.27
C PHE A 239 16.97 12.69 2.88
N LEU A 240 15.95 12.49 2.05
CA LEU A 240 16.09 11.96 0.70
C LEU A 240 16.31 13.06 -0.33
N THR A 241 15.81 14.27 -0.05
CA THR A 241 16.00 15.42 -0.92
C THR A 241 17.38 16.04 -0.63
N PRO A 242 18.32 16.01 -1.58
CA PRO A 242 19.60 16.69 -1.40
C PRO A 242 19.32 18.19 -1.20
N LYS A 243 19.80 18.74 -0.10
CA LYS A 243 19.82 20.21 0.04
C LYS A 243 20.87 20.75 -0.90
N PRO A 244 20.54 21.74 -1.74
CA PRO A 244 21.56 22.42 -2.53
C PRO A 244 22.74 22.82 -1.66
N ILE A 245 23.96 22.61 -2.11
CA ILE A 245 25.18 22.90 -1.34
C ILE A 245 25.25 24.37 -0.94
N VAL A 246 24.62 25.22 -1.75
CA VAL A 246 24.49 26.67 -1.50
C VAL A 246 23.30 27.03 -0.61
N SER A 247 22.51 26.05 -0.15
CA SER A 247 21.35 26.30 0.72
C SER A 247 21.77 26.90 2.04
N GLY A 248 21.15 28.03 2.39
CA GLY A 248 21.45 28.77 3.61
C GLY A 248 22.63 29.75 3.49
N MET A 249 23.21 29.89 2.30
CA MET A 249 24.06 31.07 1.97
C MET A 249 23.17 32.23 1.54
N MET A 250 23.57 33.42 1.83
CA MET A 250 22.88 34.67 1.45
C MET A 250 23.82 35.58 0.69
N GLU A 251 23.25 36.43 -0.18
CA GLU A 251 24.00 37.53 -0.78
C GLU A 251 24.51 38.44 0.33
N GLY A 252 25.80 38.82 0.25
CA GLY A 252 26.47 39.57 1.31
C GLY A 252 27.29 38.73 2.28
N ASP A 253 27.05 37.42 2.40
CA ASP A 253 27.83 36.50 3.23
C ASP A 253 29.33 36.59 2.86
N ILE A 254 30.20 36.50 3.88
CA ILE A 254 31.63 36.38 3.68
C ILE A 254 32.03 34.92 3.68
N VAL A 255 32.67 34.49 2.61
CA VAL A 255 33.14 33.15 2.38
C VAL A 255 34.64 33.06 2.18
N GLU A 256 35.23 31.92 2.52
CA GLU A 256 36.61 31.55 2.18
C GLU A 256 36.57 30.50 1.05
N LEU A 257 37.35 30.70 0.02
CA LEU A 257 37.51 29.71 -1.05
C LEU A 257 38.41 28.58 -0.53
N VAL A 258 37.87 27.36 -0.52
CA VAL A 258 38.58 26.16 -0.02
C VAL A 258 39.19 25.33 -1.13
N ALA A 259 38.87 25.63 -2.40
CA ALA A 259 39.38 24.96 -3.58
C ALA A 259 39.60 25.92 -4.74
N GLY A 260 40.33 25.46 -5.77
CA GLY A 260 40.61 26.21 -6.98
C GLY A 260 41.82 27.16 -6.87
N PRO A 261 42.03 28.06 -7.89
CA PRO A 261 43.21 28.94 -7.97
C PRO A 261 43.25 30.02 -6.91
N PHE A 262 42.10 30.33 -6.30
CA PHE A 262 41.95 31.36 -5.24
C PHE A 262 41.77 30.73 -3.83
N LYS A 263 42.25 29.53 -3.65
CA LYS A 263 42.14 28.83 -2.35
C LYS A 263 42.80 29.63 -1.23
N GLY A 264 42.05 29.88 -0.15
CA GLY A 264 42.47 30.63 1.01
C GLY A 264 42.05 32.11 0.97
N GLU A 265 41.60 32.62 -0.18
CA GLU A 265 41.12 33.97 -0.31
C GLU A 265 39.71 34.14 0.28
N LYS A 266 39.45 35.33 0.81
CA LYS A 266 38.15 35.74 1.33
C LYS A 266 37.39 36.51 0.26
N ALA A 267 36.10 36.25 0.17
CA ALA A 267 35.23 36.86 -0.84
C ALA A 267 33.85 37.15 -0.24
N ARG A 268 33.13 38.07 -0.85
CA ARG A 268 31.73 38.36 -0.55
C ARG A 268 30.83 37.73 -1.58
N VAL A 269 29.77 37.09 -1.15
CA VAL A 269 28.74 36.48 -2.03
C VAL A 269 27.93 37.62 -2.67
N GLN A 270 27.94 37.66 -4.01
CA GLN A 270 27.21 38.63 -4.82
C GLN A 270 25.89 38.08 -5.33
N LYS A 271 25.88 36.78 -5.75
CA LYS A 271 24.73 36.11 -6.33
C LYS A 271 24.82 34.62 -6.08
N ILE A 272 23.65 33.99 -5.87
CA ILE A 272 23.52 32.57 -5.67
C ILE A 272 22.62 31.98 -6.78
N ASP A 273 23.09 30.94 -7.46
CA ASP A 273 22.30 30.13 -8.39
C ASP A 273 22.10 28.74 -7.77
N GLU A 274 20.98 28.56 -7.04
CA GLU A 274 20.66 27.31 -6.39
C GLU A 274 20.47 26.14 -7.38
N ALA A 275 19.97 26.42 -8.57
CA ALA A 275 19.72 25.38 -9.58
C ALA A 275 21.01 24.78 -10.16
N LYS A 276 22.09 25.58 -10.22
CA LYS A 276 23.40 25.14 -10.69
C LYS A 276 24.36 24.82 -9.55
N GLU A 277 23.95 25.07 -8.30
CA GLU A 277 24.81 24.99 -7.11
C GLU A 277 26.07 25.86 -7.23
N GLU A 278 25.97 27.02 -7.88
CA GLU A 278 27.03 27.98 -8.11
C GLU A 278 26.79 29.29 -7.37
N ILE A 279 27.86 29.90 -6.95
CA ILE A 279 27.84 31.24 -6.35
C ILE A 279 28.79 32.14 -7.10
N THR A 280 28.40 33.41 -7.27
CA THR A 280 29.26 34.46 -7.77
C THR A 280 29.75 35.23 -6.56
N VAL A 281 31.08 35.34 -6.41
CA VAL A 281 31.73 36.01 -5.28
C VAL A 281 32.69 37.09 -5.77
N GLU A 282 32.93 38.10 -4.94
CA GLU A 282 33.87 39.17 -5.17
C GLU A 282 35.00 39.07 -4.15
N LEU A 283 36.25 38.94 -4.62
CA LEU A 283 37.45 38.85 -3.78
C LEU A 283 37.77 40.16 -3.10
N PHE A 284 38.11 40.15 -1.78
CA PHE A 284 38.48 41.36 -1.04
C PHE A 284 39.86 41.92 -1.41
N GLU A 285 40.81 41.05 -1.79
CA GLU A 285 42.18 41.46 -2.06
C GLU A 285 42.44 41.82 -3.54
N ALA A 286 41.42 41.81 -4.39
CA ALA A 286 41.55 42.17 -5.80
C ALA A 286 41.59 43.72 -5.94
N MET A 287 42.61 44.24 -6.62
CA MET A 287 42.70 45.66 -6.94
C MET A 287 41.53 46.21 -7.79
N VAL A 288 40.85 45.33 -8.47
CA VAL A 288 39.63 45.62 -9.25
C VAL A 288 38.60 44.54 -8.89
N PRO A 289 37.38 44.91 -8.47
CA PRO A 289 36.34 43.95 -8.14
C PRO A 289 35.92 43.16 -9.37
N ILE A 290 36.44 41.95 -9.53
CA ILE A 290 36.06 41.01 -10.59
C ILE A 290 35.21 39.94 -9.98
N PRO A 291 33.93 39.82 -10.39
CA PRO A 291 33.09 38.73 -9.92
C PRO A 291 33.56 37.39 -10.55
N ILE A 292 33.77 36.40 -9.70
CA ILE A 292 34.11 35.05 -10.09
C ILE A 292 32.99 34.07 -9.70
N THR A 293 32.63 33.15 -10.58
CA THR A 293 31.64 32.11 -10.30
C THR A 293 32.37 30.86 -9.89
N VAL A 294 32.00 30.30 -8.75
CA VAL A 294 32.55 29.08 -8.19
C VAL A 294 31.44 28.16 -7.71
N ARG A 295 31.72 26.87 -7.65
CA ARG A 295 30.76 25.91 -7.09
C ARG A 295 30.60 26.10 -5.59
N GLY A 296 29.41 25.83 -5.07
CA GLY A 296 29.10 25.95 -3.64
C GLY A 296 29.97 25.07 -2.74
N ASP A 297 30.45 23.91 -3.23
CA ASP A 297 31.38 23.04 -2.49
C ASP A 297 32.82 23.58 -2.41
N HIS A 298 33.14 24.61 -3.19
CA HIS A 298 34.45 25.29 -3.18
C HIS A 298 34.54 26.46 -2.21
N VAL A 299 33.49 26.72 -1.43
CA VAL A 299 33.46 27.81 -0.47
C VAL A 299 33.02 27.33 0.90
N ARG A 300 33.47 28.07 1.92
CA ARG A 300 33.04 27.91 3.32
C ARG A 300 32.62 29.26 3.87
N VAL A 301 31.38 29.36 4.37
CA VAL A 301 30.90 30.61 5.03
C VAL A 301 31.72 30.87 6.31
N ILE A 302 32.32 32.04 6.41
CA ILE A 302 33.07 32.49 7.57
C ILE A 302 32.20 33.39 8.41
N GLU A 303 31.48 34.33 7.78
CA GLU A 303 30.63 35.30 8.44
C GLU A 303 29.33 35.46 7.66
N LYS A 304 28.21 35.45 8.37
CA LYS A 304 26.88 35.71 7.77
C LYS A 304 26.60 37.20 7.82
N GLU A 305 26.04 37.73 6.72
CA GLU A 305 25.47 39.06 6.74
C GLU A 305 24.37 39.13 7.81
N LYS A 306 24.46 40.10 8.72
CA LYS A 306 23.41 40.30 9.70
C LYS A 306 22.19 40.85 8.98
N GLU A 307 21.08 40.10 9.02
CA GLU A 307 19.79 40.63 8.58
C GLU A 307 19.59 42.01 9.19
N GLY A 308 19.62 43.04 8.33
CA GLY A 308 19.33 44.42 8.76
C GLY A 308 17.89 44.48 9.26
N LYS A 309 17.74 44.97 10.49
CA LYS A 309 16.46 45.25 11.13
C LYS A 309 15.66 46.24 10.33
#